data_6bf8a4952a0e6689a1bb531173232c9d
#
_entry.id   6bf8a4952a0e6689a1bb531173232c9d
#
_cell.length_a   1.000
_cell.length_b   1.000
_cell.length_c   1.000
_cell.angle_alpha   90.00
_cell.angle_beta   90.00
_cell.angle_gamma   90.00
#
_symmetry.space_group_name_H-M   'P 1'
#
loop_
_entity.id
_entity.type
_entity.pdbx_description
1 polymer ?
#
loop_
_entity_poly.entity_id
_entity_poly.type
_entity_poly.pdbx_seq_one_letter_code
_entity_poly.pdbx_strand_id
1 'polypeptide(L)'
;MHEARSNIEIAAALSRAMNRKEAGSCTFPQEVDGKEWMAKECNKGIYDLFGIPSWEALRQGPVKAKRKSSAAWPEGTFKTPSGKYEFKSDLCAKNGFKALPEFVEGRKANGPFRLLTPHVQFGLHSQFINLDWMENFYPEPYVYIHPKAAQERGIRDMGMVKVFNGIGEVRLRARLSTNVAADCLVMYEAWFRKLDFNVQNLVDDCPSDMGAMKTGSPGVAIHDQFADVVAVNGGLA
;
A
#
# COMPACT_ATOMS: atom_id res chain seq x y z
N MET A 1 -9.72 -14.62 18.93
CA MET A 1 -10.77 -14.57 17.91
C MET A 1 -10.49 -15.63 16.87
N HIS A 2 -11.16 -16.74 16.98
CA HIS A 2 -10.95 -17.91 16.13
C HIS A 2 -9.47 -18.32 16.04
N GLU A 3 -8.97 -18.58 14.84
CA GLU A 3 -7.59 -19.00 14.59
C GLU A 3 -6.62 -17.87 14.26
N ALA A 4 -7.02 -16.61 14.53
CA ALA A 4 -6.14 -15.46 14.28
C ALA A 4 -4.89 -15.52 15.16
N ARG A 5 -3.73 -15.29 14.56
CA ARG A 5 -2.42 -15.28 15.21
C ARG A 5 -1.72 -13.95 14.92
N SER A 6 -0.84 -13.55 15.82
CA SER A 6 0.03 -12.40 15.57
C SER A 6 1.06 -12.69 14.48
N ASN A 7 1.58 -11.65 13.86
CA ASN A 7 2.60 -11.81 12.81
C ASN A 7 3.84 -12.56 13.30
N ILE A 8 4.25 -12.34 14.56
CA ILE A 8 5.40 -13.05 15.15
C ILE A 8 5.13 -14.55 15.36
N GLU A 9 3.91 -14.92 15.77
CA GLU A 9 3.50 -16.31 15.88
C GLU A 9 3.41 -17.01 14.53
N ILE A 10 2.93 -16.29 13.49
CA ILE A 10 2.91 -16.78 12.10
C ILE A 10 4.34 -16.99 11.60
N ALA A 11 5.22 -16.03 11.81
CA ALA A 11 6.64 -16.14 11.42
C ALA A 11 7.34 -17.30 12.14
N ALA A 12 7.10 -17.48 13.44
CA ALA A 12 7.64 -18.63 14.19
C ALA A 12 7.11 -19.96 13.67
N ALA A 13 5.82 -20.05 13.35
CA ALA A 13 5.23 -21.26 12.77
C ALA A 13 5.80 -21.58 11.40
N LEU A 14 6.02 -20.57 10.57
CA LEU A 14 6.68 -20.71 9.26
C LEU A 14 8.13 -21.19 9.43
N SER A 15 8.89 -20.58 10.35
CA SER A 15 10.25 -21.01 10.66
C SER A 15 10.32 -22.48 11.08
N ARG A 16 9.40 -22.93 11.94
CA ARG A 16 9.30 -24.35 12.29
C ARG A 16 9.03 -25.25 11.09
N ALA A 17 8.12 -24.83 10.20
CA ALA A 17 7.78 -25.61 9.02
C ALA A 17 8.95 -25.72 8.04
N MET A 18 9.67 -24.63 7.82
CA MET A 18 10.86 -24.60 6.96
C MET A 18 11.98 -25.48 7.52
N ASN A 19 12.30 -25.32 8.80
CA ASN A 19 13.37 -26.09 9.44
C ASN A 19 13.04 -27.59 9.60
N ARG A 20 11.77 -27.97 9.59
CA ARG A 20 11.37 -29.40 9.50
C ARG A 20 11.66 -29.97 8.12
N LYS A 21 11.53 -29.17 7.07
CA LYS A 21 11.82 -29.59 5.70
C LYS A 21 13.33 -29.60 5.43
N GLU A 22 14.03 -28.59 5.91
CA GLU A 22 15.46 -28.42 5.73
C GLU A 22 16.04 -27.69 6.95
N ALA A 23 16.80 -28.43 7.77
CA ALA A 23 17.35 -27.91 9.02
C ALA A 23 18.28 -26.70 8.76
N GLY A 24 18.05 -25.60 9.48
CA GLY A 24 18.83 -24.36 9.34
C GLY A 24 18.39 -23.46 8.17
N SER A 25 17.34 -23.80 7.44
CA SER A 25 16.83 -22.98 6.31
C SER A 25 16.22 -21.65 6.75
N CYS A 26 15.83 -21.52 8.02
CA CYS A 26 15.32 -20.27 8.58
C CYS A 26 15.89 -20.01 9.97
N THR A 27 16.43 -18.80 10.17
CA THR A 27 17.05 -18.37 11.44
C THR A 27 16.08 -17.64 12.36
N PHE A 28 14.85 -17.39 11.95
CA PHE A 28 13.83 -16.77 12.81
C PHE A 28 13.52 -17.73 13.98
N PRO A 29 13.28 -17.22 15.23
CA PRO A 29 12.92 -18.07 16.37
C PRO A 29 11.71 -18.95 16.06
N GLN A 30 11.81 -20.22 16.40
CA GLN A 30 10.73 -21.19 16.19
C GLN A 30 9.65 -21.13 17.28
N GLU A 31 10.00 -20.54 18.42
CA GLU A 31 9.09 -20.25 19.52
C GLU A 31 9.22 -18.78 19.90
N VAL A 32 8.11 -18.13 20.16
CA VAL A 32 8.06 -16.71 20.52
C VAL A 32 7.04 -16.50 21.63
N ASP A 33 7.44 -15.74 22.64
CA ASP A 33 6.55 -15.12 23.61
C ASP A 33 6.39 -13.63 23.28
N GLY A 34 5.15 -13.16 23.15
CA GLY A 34 4.88 -11.77 22.75
C GLY A 34 5.38 -10.74 23.76
N LYS A 35 5.44 -11.07 25.07
CA LYS A 35 5.95 -10.18 26.10
C LYS A 35 7.46 -10.07 26.03
N GLU A 36 8.14 -11.20 25.88
CA GLU A 36 9.60 -11.21 25.70
C GLU A 36 9.99 -10.51 24.40
N TRP A 37 9.20 -10.66 23.33
CA TRP A 37 9.43 -9.95 22.09
C TRP A 37 9.32 -8.43 22.28
N MET A 38 8.26 -7.94 22.93
CA MET A 38 8.10 -6.52 23.26
C MET A 38 9.24 -5.98 24.12
N ALA A 39 9.73 -6.77 25.08
CA ALA A 39 10.85 -6.38 25.92
C ALA A 39 12.15 -6.24 25.12
N LYS A 40 12.34 -7.03 24.07
CA LYS A 40 13.50 -6.93 23.16
C LYS A 40 13.40 -5.73 22.22
N GLU A 41 12.20 -5.43 21.70
CA GLU A 41 11.97 -4.29 20.82
C GLU A 41 12.09 -2.95 21.56
N CYS A 42 11.62 -2.88 22.80
CA CYS A 42 11.74 -1.69 23.65
C CYS A 42 13.11 -1.64 24.34
N ASN A 43 14.04 -0.91 23.77
CA ASN A 43 15.40 -0.76 24.29
C ASN A 43 15.55 0.46 25.22
N LYS A 44 16.74 0.58 25.84
CA LYS A 44 17.07 1.69 26.76
C LYS A 44 16.81 3.07 26.15
N GLY A 45 17.11 3.27 24.86
CA GLY A 45 16.86 4.55 24.19
C GLY A 45 15.38 4.93 24.14
N ILE A 46 14.50 3.95 23.98
CA ILE A 46 13.05 4.14 24.03
C ILE A 46 12.63 4.49 25.46
N TYR A 47 13.10 3.75 26.45
CA TYR A 47 12.77 4.01 27.85
C TYR A 47 13.23 5.40 28.28
N ASP A 48 14.43 5.82 27.93
CA ASP A 48 14.97 7.15 28.22
C ASP A 48 14.16 8.24 27.51
N LEU A 49 13.79 8.03 26.23
CA LEU A 49 13.03 8.98 25.44
C LEU A 49 11.63 9.24 26.04
N PHE A 50 10.98 8.22 26.53
CA PHE A 50 9.65 8.31 27.12
C PHE A 50 9.69 8.49 28.63
N GLY A 51 10.82 8.27 29.29
CA GLY A 51 10.97 8.35 30.73
C GLY A 51 10.17 7.28 31.48
N ILE A 52 10.11 6.08 30.91
CA ILE A 52 9.45 4.93 31.49
C ILE A 52 10.48 3.89 31.94
N PRO A 53 10.19 3.13 33.01
CA PRO A 53 11.13 2.11 33.53
C PRO A 53 11.15 0.85 32.67
N SER A 54 10.05 0.50 32.01
CA SER A 54 9.90 -0.65 31.16
C SER A 54 8.68 -0.50 30.22
N TRP A 55 8.55 -1.40 29.24
CA TRP A 55 7.41 -1.37 28.30
C TRP A 55 6.05 -1.60 28.99
N GLU A 56 6.01 -2.30 30.10
CA GLU A 56 4.77 -2.54 30.88
C GLU A 56 4.14 -1.24 31.36
N ALA A 57 4.93 -0.18 31.55
CA ALA A 57 4.41 1.13 31.92
C ALA A 57 3.43 1.69 30.87
N LEU A 58 3.57 1.30 29.59
CA LEU A 58 2.64 1.69 28.54
C LEU A 58 1.23 1.11 28.70
N ARG A 59 1.08 0.06 29.50
CA ARG A 59 -0.22 -0.54 29.83
C ARG A 59 -1.02 0.32 30.83
N GLN A 60 -0.36 1.26 31.50
CA GLN A 60 -1.01 2.18 32.46
C GLN A 60 -1.68 3.37 31.73
N GLY A 61 -1.26 3.64 30.50
CA GLY A 61 -1.80 4.70 29.67
C GLY A 61 -0.80 5.24 28.65
N PRO A 62 -1.23 6.18 27.81
CA PRO A 62 -0.37 6.78 26.80
C PRO A 62 0.72 7.65 27.44
N VAL A 63 1.92 7.55 26.90
CA VAL A 63 3.09 8.31 27.36
C VAL A 63 3.63 9.17 26.22
N LYS A 64 3.94 10.43 26.52
CA LYS A 64 4.57 11.34 25.55
C LYS A 64 6.08 11.26 25.65
N ALA A 65 6.75 11.27 24.50
CA ALA A 65 8.20 11.39 24.46
C ALA A 65 8.66 12.70 25.10
N LYS A 66 9.75 12.64 25.86
CA LYS A 66 10.43 13.81 26.41
C LYS A 66 11.09 14.59 25.28
N ARG A 67 10.41 15.61 24.77
CA ARG A 67 10.94 16.50 23.73
C ARG A 67 11.22 17.87 24.32
N LYS A 68 12.32 18.49 23.89
CA LYS A 68 12.64 19.86 24.26
C LYS A 68 11.67 20.88 23.63
N SER A 69 11.10 20.57 22.48
CA SER A 69 10.17 21.41 21.75
C SER A 69 9.10 20.58 21.06
N SER A 70 7.90 21.15 20.91
CA SER A 70 6.81 20.60 20.09
C SER A 70 7.06 20.79 18.59
N ALA A 71 7.86 21.78 18.22
CA ALA A 71 8.25 22.00 16.82
C ALA A 71 9.42 21.10 16.43
N ALA A 72 9.37 20.56 15.23
CA ALA A 72 10.49 19.84 14.65
C ALA A 72 11.58 20.87 14.26
N TRP A 73 12.83 20.52 14.55
CA TRP A 73 14.00 21.37 14.25
C TRP A 73 13.83 22.85 14.67
N PRO A 74 13.54 23.14 15.94
CA PRO A 74 13.20 24.50 16.39
C PRO A 74 14.34 25.50 16.22
N GLU A 75 15.57 25.01 16.17
CA GLU A 75 16.79 25.82 15.99
C GLU A 75 17.26 25.84 14.53
N GLY A 76 16.51 25.26 13.58
CA GLY A 76 16.92 25.15 12.18
C GLY A 76 18.14 24.26 11.95
N THR A 77 18.50 23.41 12.93
CA THR A 77 19.63 22.51 12.85
C THR A 77 19.18 21.12 12.40
N PHE A 78 19.81 20.57 11.39
CA PHE A 78 19.50 19.28 10.80
C PHE A 78 20.65 18.28 10.97
N LYS A 79 20.34 16.99 11.00
CA LYS A 79 21.33 15.91 11.04
C LYS A 79 21.86 15.59 9.63
N THR A 80 22.40 16.60 8.98
CA THR A 80 22.99 16.54 7.63
C THR A 80 24.45 16.94 7.71
N PRO A 81 25.29 16.64 6.72
CA PRO A 81 26.69 17.07 6.70
C PRO A 81 26.89 18.58 6.86
N SER A 82 26.01 19.40 6.31
CA SER A 82 26.05 20.87 6.44
C SER A 82 25.40 21.41 7.72
N GLY A 83 24.70 20.59 8.48
CA GLY A 83 23.87 21.02 9.61
C GLY A 83 22.61 21.80 9.21
N LYS A 84 22.36 21.99 7.92
CA LYS A 84 21.22 22.71 7.33
C LYS A 84 20.32 21.75 6.55
N TYR A 85 19.12 22.19 6.19
CA TYR A 85 18.32 21.45 5.24
C TYR A 85 19.01 21.42 3.87
N GLU A 86 19.27 20.21 3.36
CA GLU A 86 19.94 20.00 2.08
C GLU A 86 18.94 19.65 0.99
N PHE A 87 18.82 20.50 -0.02
CA PHE A 87 18.02 20.22 -1.22
C PHE A 87 18.73 19.24 -2.16
N LYS A 88 20.05 19.22 -2.12
CA LYS A 88 20.91 18.31 -2.89
C LYS A 88 21.37 17.15 -1.99
N SER A 89 21.20 15.91 -2.42
CA SER A 89 21.65 14.74 -1.72
C SER A 89 22.88 14.10 -2.38
N ASP A 90 24.04 14.32 -1.81
CA ASP A 90 25.28 13.67 -2.29
C ASP A 90 25.22 12.15 -2.04
N LEU A 91 24.42 11.70 -1.06
CA LEU A 91 24.19 10.28 -0.80
C LEU A 91 23.40 9.62 -1.95
N CYS A 92 22.39 10.30 -2.48
CA CYS A 92 21.70 9.84 -3.68
C CYS A 92 22.65 9.70 -4.86
N ALA A 93 23.48 10.70 -5.09
CA ALA A 93 24.48 10.67 -6.18
C ALA A 93 25.46 9.50 -6.04
N LYS A 94 25.97 9.24 -4.83
CA LYS A 94 26.85 8.08 -4.54
C LYS A 94 26.19 6.73 -4.80
N ASN A 95 24.86 6.65 -4.75
CA ASN A 95 24.10 5.43 -5.00
C ASN A 95 23.54 5.35 -6.42
N GLY A 96 24.02 6.20 -7.34
CA GLY A 96 23.63 6.16 -8.75
C GLY A 96 22.32 6.89 -9.08
N PHE A 97 21.73 7.60 -8.11
CA PHE A 97 20.54 8.42 -8.32
C PHE A 97 20.93 9.89 -8.58
N LYS A 98 20.00 10.67 -9.10
CA LYS A 98 20.22 12.12 -9.25
C LYS A 98 20.25 12.79 -7.88
N ALA A 99 21.20 13.68 -7.70
CA ALA A 99 21.37 14.41 -6.43
C ALA A 99 20.22 15.38 -6.12
N LEU A 100 19.56 15.89 -7.18
CA LEU A 100 18.37 16.73 -7.11
C LEU A 100 17.21 16.00 -7.77
N PRO A 101 15.98 16.13 -7.26
CA PRO A 101 14.80 15.66 -7.96
C PRO A 101 14.68 16.39 -9.32
N GLU A 102 14.47 15.61 -10.36
CA GLU A 102 14.20 16.13 -11.71
C GLU A 102 12.89 15.51 -12.19
N PHE A 103 12.21 16.23 -13.08
CA PHE A 103 11.07 15.66 -13.77
C PHE A 103 11.56 14.50 -14.64
N VAL A 104 10.93 13.35 -14.44
CA VAL A 104 11.08 12.18 -15.32
C VAL A 104 9.70 11.91 -15.89
N GLU A 105 9.62 11.85 -17.22
CA GLU A 105 8.37 11.51 -17.87
C GLU A 105 7.92 10.11 -17.41
N GLY A 106 6.66 10.02 -17.01
CA GLY A 106 6.05 8.76 -16.59
C GLY A 106 6.07 7.73 -17.73
N ARG A 107 5.91 6.47 -17.38
CA ARG A 107 5.86 5.38 -18.36
C ARG A 107 4.80 5.64 -19.42
N LYS A 108 5.15 5.35 -20.67
CA LYS A 108 4.17 5.34 -21.76
C LYS A 108 3.16 4.19 -21.55
N ALA A 109 1.94 4.58 -21.72
CA ALA A 109 0.76 3.80 -21.45
C ALA A 109 0.63 2.51 -22.28
N ASN A 110 0.21 1.46 -21.63
CA ASN A 110 -0.30 0.24 -22.26
C ASN A 110 -1.84 0.31 -22.44
N GLY A 111 -2.41 1.51 -22.51
CA GLY A 111 -3.85 1.72 -22.67
C GLY A 111 -4.19 3.21 -22.76
N PRO A 112 -5.40 3.55 -23.23
CA PRO A 112 -5.83 4.94 -23.49
C PRO A 112 -6.21 5.69 -22.22
N PHE A 113 -6.45 5.00 -21.10
CA PHE A 113 -6.85 5.61 -19.84
C PHE A 113 -5.78 5.45 -18.77
N ARG A 114 -5.50 6.50 -18.04
CA ARG A 114 -4.76 6.41 -16.78
C ARG A 114 -5.64 5.70 -15.75
N LEU A 115 -5.12 4.65 -15.14
CA LEU A 115 -5.79 3.92 -14.08
C LEU A 115 -5.42 4.51 -12.71
N LEU A 116 -6.42 5.00 -11.99
CA LEU A 116 -6.28 5.50 -10.63
C LEU A 116 -6.91 4.52 -9.65
N THR A 117 -6.17 4.16 -8.61
CA THR A 117 -6.60 3.19 -7.60
C THR A 117 -6.59 3.79 -6.20
N PRO A 118 -7.48 4.76 -5.91
CA PRO A 118 -7.53 5.40 -4.61
C PRO A 118 -8.08 4.47 -3.52
N HIS A 119 -7.81 4.84 -2.26
CA HIS A 119 -8.38 4.17 -1.10
C HIS A 119 -9.90 4.37 -1.00
N VAL A 120 -10.59 3.37 -0.47
CA VAL A 120 -12.00 3.51 -0.11
C VAL A 120 -12.13 4.39 1.14
N GLN A 121 -13.19 5.21 1.19
CA GLN A 121 -13.36 6.22 2.23
C GLN A 121 -13.45 5.64 3.65
N PHE A 122 -14.12 4.49 3.82
CA PHE A 122 -14.35 3.87 5.13
C PHE A 122 -13.52 2.59 5.35
N GLY A 123 -12.65 2.26 4.40
CA GLY A 123 -11.73 1.13 4.48
C GLY A 123 -10.32 1.57 4.86
N LEU A 124 -9.52 0.60 5.22
CA LEU A 124 -8.07 0.77 5.39
C LEU A 124 -7.40 -0.38 4.63
N HIS A 125 -6.99 -0.11 3.39
CA HIS A 125 -6.58 -1.15 2.45
C HIS A 125 -7.63 -2.28 2.39
N SER A 126 -7.26 -3.53 2.61
CA SER A 126 -8.18 -4.67 2.62
C SER A 126 -8.92 -4.90 3.95
N GLN A 127 -8.71 -4.05 4.94
CA GLN A 127 -9.36 -4.19 6.24
C GLN A 127 -10.80 -3.68 6.19
N PHE A 128 -11.65 -4.25 7.06
CA PHE A 128 -13.07 -3.94 7.25
C PHE A 128 -14.03 -4.40 6.15
N ILE A 129 -13.58 -4.73 4.96
CA ILE A 129 -14.45 -5.20 3.84
C ILE A 129 -15.28 -6.43 4.21
N ASN A 130 -14.86 -7.17 5.24
CA ASN A 130 -15.56 -8.35 5.74
C ASN A 130 -16.71 -8.06 6.69
N LEU A 131 -16.85 -6.82 7.11
CA LEU A 131 -17.88 -6.42 8.06
C LEU A 131 -19.19 -6.18 7.31
N ASP A 132 -20.29 -6.74 7.84
CA ASP A 132 -21.59 -6.70 7.18
C ASP A 132 -22.06 -5.26 6.90
N TRP A 133 -21.75 -4.32 7.80
CA TRP A 133 -22.11 -2.92 7.61
C TRP A 133 -21.36 -2.25 6.43
N MET A 134 -20.18 -2.77 6.04
CA MET A 134 -19.48 -2.25 4.85
C MET A 134 -20.20 -2.53 3.55
N GLU A 135 -20.99 -3.61 3.47
CA GLU A 135 -21.79 -3.91 2.27
C GLU A 135 -22.81 -2.83 1.96
N ASN A 136 -23.29 -2.11 2.98
CA ASN A 136 -24.22 -0.99 2.79
C ASN A 136 -23.58 0.21 2.08
N PHE A 137 -22.26 0.39 2.22
CA PHE A 137 -21.51 1.50 1.60
C PHE A 137 -20.85 1.07 0.30
N TYR A 138 -20.35 -0.15 0.25
CA TYR A 138 -19.60 -0.70 -0.87
C TYR A 138 -20.04 -2.13 -1.16
N PRO A 139 -21.18 -2.32 -1.82
CA PRO A 139 -21.73 -3.67 -2.10
C PRO A 139 -20.87 -4.47 -3.09
N GLU A 140 -20.24 -3.78 -4.03
CA GLU A 140 -19.40 -4.38 -5.07
C GLU A 140 -18.36 -3.36 -5.58
N PRO A 141 -17.29 -3.81 -6.25
CA PRO A 141 -16.33 -2.92 -6.90
C PRO A 141 -16.92 -2.32 -8.18
N TYR A 142 -16.55 -1.10 -8.46
CA TYR A 142 -16.90 -0.38 -9.67
C TYR A 142 -15.67 0.17 -10.37
N VAL A 143 -15.73 0.31 -11.70
CA VAL A 143 -14.91 1.25 -12.44
C VAL A 143 -15.71 2.50 -12.72
N TYR A 144 -15.20 3.63 -12.27
CA TYR A 144 -15.78 4.92 -12.59
C TYR A 144 -15.18 5.44 -13.90
N ILE A 145 -16.02 5.84 -14.82
CA ILE A 145 -15.65 6.34 -16.15
C ILE A 145 -16.44 7.61 -16.48
N HIS A 146 -15.82 8.54 -17.18
CA HIS A 146 -16.48 9.75 -17.62
C HIS A 146 -17.58 9.40 -18.66
N PRO A 147 -18.79 10.02 -18.58
CA PRO A 147 -19.91 9.73 -19.49
C PRO A 147 -19.56 9.82 -20.97
N LYS A 148 -18.76 10.80 -21.38
CA LYS A 148 -18.29 10.95 -22.76
C LYS A 148 -17.47 9.74 -23.22
N ALA A 149 -16.50 9.31 -22.42
CA ALA A 149 -15.67 8.15 -22.73
C ALA A 149 -16.49 6.84 -22.75
N ALA A 150 -17.49 6.72 -21.87
CA ALA A 150 -18.40 5.61 -21.85
C ALA A 150 -19.28 5.55 -23.12
N GLN A 151 -19.81 6.69 -23.55
CA GLN A 151 -20.62 6.81 -24.76
C GLN A 151 -19.85 6.36 -26.00
N GLU A 152 -18.61 6.82 -26.16
CA GLU A 152 -17.72 6.46 -27.28
C GLU A 152 -17.45 4.95 -27.37
N ARG A 153 -17.60 4.22 -26.26
CA ARG A 153 -17.37 2.77 -26.12
C ARG A 153 -18.64 1.93 -25.96
N GLY A 154 -19.83 2.56 -26.07
CA GLY A 154 -21.09 1.86 -25.88
C GLY A 154 -21.32 1.31 -24.47
N ILE A 155 -20.63 1.89 -23.47
CA ILE A 155 -20.73 1.47 -22.06
C ILE A 155 -21.91 2.21 -21.42
N ARG A 156 -22.80 1.44 -20.77
CA ARG A 156 -23.94 1.96 -20.01
C ARG A 156 -23.60 2.02 -18.51
N ASP A 157 -24.28 2.93 -17.80
CA ASP A 157 -24.21 2.94 -16.34
C ASP A 157 -24.65 1.60 -15.76
N MET A 158 -23.94 1.10 -14.75
CA MET A 158 -24.13 -0.22 -14.13
C MET A 158 -23.96 -1.41 -15.10
N GLY A 159 -23.53 -1.18 -16.34
CA GLY A 159 -23.20 -2.24 -17.30
C GLY A 159 -21.93 -2.99 -16.91
N MET A 160 -21.89 -4.29 -17.23
CA MET A 160 -20.66 -5.09 -17.05
C MET A 160 -19.61 -4.66 -18.08
N VAL A 161 -18.39 -4.47 -17.60
CA VAL A 161 -17.24 -4.13 -18.43
C VAL A 161 -16.05 -5.01 -18.09
N LYS A 162 -15.14 -5.11 -19.03
CA LYS A 162 -13.80 -5.65 -18.84
C LYS A 162 -12.82 -4.49 -18.90
N VAL A 163 -12.05 -4.31 -17.83
CA VAL A 163 -10.89 -3.42 -17.79
C VAL A 163 -9.65 -4.28 -17.93
N PHE A 164 -8.76 -3.91 -18.82
CA PHE A 164 -7.60 -4.73 -19.16
C PHE A 164 -6.40 -3.90 -19.64
N ASN A 165 -5.23 -4.49 -19.54
CA ASN A 165 -3.98 -3.98 -20.12
C ASN A 165 -3.08 -5.17 -20.53
N GLY A 166 -1.82 -4.88 -20.84
CA GLY A 166 -0.84 -5.93 -21.21
C GLY A 166 -0.46 -6.90 -20.07
N ILE A 167 -0.94 -6.66 -18.85
CA ILE A 167 -0.60 -7.45 -17.64
C ILE A 167 -1.74 -8.43 -17.32
N GLY A 168 -2.99 -7.95 -17.37
CA GLY A 168 -4.14 -8.76 -17.03
C GLY A 168 -5.48 -8.09 -17.30
N GLU A 169 -6.53 -8.66 -16.74
CA GLU A 169 -7.89 -8.13 -16.85
C GLU A 169 -8.68 -8.31 -15.56
N VAL A 170 -9.69 -7.45 -15.41
CA VAL A 170 -10.72 -7.57 -14.37
C VAL A 170 -12.09 -7.27 -14.97
N ARG A 171 -13.13 -7.88 -14.39
CA ARG A 171 -14.53 -7.68 -14.81
C ARG A 171 -15.32 -7.11 -13.65
N LEU A 172 -16.01 -6.02 -13.90
CA LEU A 172 -16.78 -5.30 -12.88
C LEU A 172 -17.84 -4.42 -13.56
N ARG A 173 -18.71 -3.77 -12.76
CA ARG A 173 -19.67 -2.83 -13.29
C ARG A 173 -19.05 -1.46 -13.52
N ALA A 174 -19.45 -0.81 -14.61
CA ALA A 174 -19.12 0.58 -14.86
C ALA A 174 -20.08 1.51 -14.11
N ARG A 175 -19.55 2.59 -13.57
CA ARG A 175 -20.34 3.69 -12.98
C ARG A 175 -19.96 5.00 -13.65
N LEU A 176 -20.96 5.66 -14.25
CA LEU A 176 -20.69 6.91 -14.96
C LEU A 176 -20.57 8.07 -13.97
N SER A 177 -19.51 8.87 -14.10
CA SER A 177 -19.28 10.00 -13.21
C SER A 177 -18.54 11.14 -13.91
N THR A 178 -19.06 12.35 -13.81
CA THR A 178 -18.39 13.57 -14.26
C THR A 178 -17.24 14.01 -13.34
N ASN A 179 -17.10 13.36 -12.18
CA ASN A 179 -15.97 13.61 -11.26
C ASN A 179 -14.67 12.88 -11.68
N VAL A 180 -14.73 12.08 -12.75
CA VAL A 180 -13.58 11.41 -13.33
C VAL A 180 -13.19 12.13 -14.63
N ALA A 181 -11.93 12.37 -14.86
CA ALA A 181 -11.44 12.95 -16.10
C ALA A 181 -11.68 11.99 -17.29
N ALA A 182 -11.88 12.54 -18.49
CA ALA A 182 -12.26 11.74 -19.65
C ALA A 182 -11.19 10.74 -20.11
N ASP A 183 -9.96 10.93 -19.71
CA ASP A 183 -8.79 10.10 -19.98
C ASP A 183 -8.38 9.21 -18.79
N CYS A 184 -9.24 9.13 -17.78
CA CYS A 184 -8.99 8.34 -16.57
C CYS A 184 -10.04 7.26 -16.33
N LEU A 185 -9.62 6.16 -15.70
CA LEU A 185 -10.48 5.19 -15.02
C LEU A 185 -10.15 5.22 -13.53
N VAL A 186 -11.17 5.16 -12.69
CA VAL A 186 -10.99 5.10 -11.23
C VAL A 186 -11.58 3.81 -10.70
N MET A 187 -10.76 3.02 -10.03
CA MET A 187 -11.16 1.78 -9.36
C MET A 187 -10.63 1.81 -7.93
N TYR A 188 -11.52 1.80 -6.96
CA TYR A 188 -11.09 1.76 -5.57
C TYR A 188 -10.42 0.44 -5.23
N GLU A 189 -9.38 0.47 -4.40
CA GLU A 189 -8.65 -0.72 -3.96
C GLU A 189 -9.46 -1.62 -3.02
N ALA A 190 -8.95 -2.86 -2.80
CA ALA A 190 -9.31 -3.71 -1.67
C ALA A 190 -10.61 -4.55 -1.77
N TRP A 191 -10.99 -5.01 -2.96
CA TRP A 191 -12.24 -5.74 -3.19
C TRP A 191 -12.11 -7.25 -3.45
N PHE A 192 -10.98 -7.86 -3.16
CA PHE A 192 -10.63 -9.19 -3.65
C PHE A 192 -11.28 -10.39 -2.93
N ARG A 193 -12.07 -10.19 -1.89
CA ARG A 193 -12.47 -11.29 -1.03
C ARG A 193 -13.76 -12.02 -1.40
N LYS A 194 -14.83 -11.31 -1.76
CA LYS A 194 -16.14 -11.89 -2.04
C LYS A 194 -16.40 -12.10 -3.53
N LEU A 195 -15.66 -11.42 -4.34
CA LEU A 195 -15.80 -11.38 -5.78
C LEU A 195 -14.43 -11.74 -6.35
N ASP A 196 -14.41 -12.42 -7.46
CA ASP A 196 -13.18 -12.73 -8.21
C ASP A 196 -12.62 -11.43 -8.85
N PHE A 197 -12.27 -10.49 -7.97
CA PHE A 197 -11.80 -9.16 -8.32
C PHE A 197 -10.55 -8.80 -7.53
N ASN A 198 -9.50 -8.46 -8.26
CA ASN A 198 -8.29 -7.91 -7.70
C ASN A 198 -7.69 -6.87 -8.65
N VAL A 199 -7.71 -5.60 -8.25
CA VAL A 199 -7.13 -4.51 -9.04
C VAL A 199 -5.63 -4.71 -9.32
N GLN A 200 -4.92 -5.45 -8.47
CA GLN A 200 -3.51 -5.78 -8.66
C GLN A 200 -3.23 -6.60 -9.93
N ASN A 201 -4.25 -7.24 -10.51
CA ASN A 201 -4.12 -7.91 -11.80
C ASN A 201 -3.79 -6.95 -12.96
N LEU A 202 -3.95 -5.64 -12.74
CA LEU A 202 -3.67 -4.58 -13.72
C LEU A 202 -2.41 -3.78 -13.39
N VAL A 203 -1.73 -4.11 -12.29
CA VAL A 203 -0.60 -3.34 -11.77
C VAL A 203 0.72 -4.05 -12.10
N ASP A 204 1.65 -3.30 -12.68
CA ASP A 204 3.01 -3.74 -12.94
C ASP A 204 3.85 -3.77 -11.64
N ASP A 205 4.82 -4.66 -11.59
CA ASP A 205 5.77 -4.82 -10.48
C ASP A 205 7.03 -3.94 -10.63
N CYS A 206 6.93 -2.83 -11.38
CA CYS A 206 8.04 -1.93 -11.61
C CYS A 206 8.60 -1.37 -10.30
N PRO A 207 9.87 -1.64 -9.98
CA PRO A 207 10.49 -1.06 -8.80
C PRO A 207 10.63 0.46 -8.94
N SER A 208 10.35 1.18 -7.83
CA SER A 208 10.68 2.60 -7.72
C SER A 208 12.10 2.78 -7.18
N ASP A 209 12.63 3.98 -7.31
CA ASP A 209 13.92 4.39 -6.74
C ASP A 209 13.88 4.55 -5.21
N MET A 210 12.68 4.58 -4.62
CA MET A 210 12.49 4.76 -3.18
C MET A 210 12.61 3.45 -2.41
N GLY A 211 13.21 3.51 -1.24
CA GLY A 211 13.24 2.42 -0.27
C GLY A 211 14.46 1.50 -0.35
N ALA A 212 14.98 1.22 -1.52
CA ALA A 212 16.07 0.26 -1.74
C ALA A 212 17.30 0.49 -0.82
N MET A 213 17.68 1.74 -0.59
CA MET A 213 18.83 2.11 0.22
C MET A 213 18.66 1.86 1.72
N LYS A 214 17.41 1.91 2.22
CA LYS A 214 17.15 1.71 3.66
C LYS A 214 16.71 0.30 4.01
N THR A 215 15.99 -0.33 3.14
CA THR A 215 15.34 -1.63 3.41
C THR A 215 15.94 -2.77 2.61
N GLY A 216 16.83 -2.47 1.65
CA GLY A 216 17.34 -3.44 0.69
C GLY A 216 16.32 -3.85 -0.37
N SER A 217 15.11 -3.30 -0.32
CA SER A 217 14.05 -3.58 -1.27
C SER A 217 13.44 -2.27 -1.77
N PRO A 218 13.35 -2.06 -3.08
CA PRO A 218 12.68 -0.89 -3.63
C PRO A 218 11.18 -0.93 -3.35
N GLY A 219 10.54 0.25 -3.32
CA GLY A 219 9.09 0.35 -3.44
C GLY A 219 8.63 -0.04 -4.85
N VAL A 220 7.33 -0.13 -5.05
CA VAL A 220 6.70 -0.39 -6.35
C VAL A 220 6.01 0.87 -6.86
N ALA A 221 6.19 1.18 -8.14
CA ALA A 221 5.53 2.30 -8.81
C ALA A 221 4.11 1.89 -9.23
N ILE A 222 3.18 1.89 -8.27
CA ILE A 222 1.81 1.39 -8.45
C ILE A 222 0.84 2.40 -9.10
N HIS A 223 1.20 3.68 -9.16
CA HIS A 223 0.28 4.73 -9.59
C HIS A 223 0.43 5.17 -11.07
N ASP A 224 1.39 4.63 -11.77
CA ASP A 224 1.64 4.98 -13.18
C ASP A 224 1.16 3.88 -14.12
N GLN A 225 -0.08 3.45 -13.91
CA GLN A 225 -0.72 2.37 -14.66
C GLN A 225 -1.71 2.92 -15.66
N PHE A 226 -1.89 2.16 -16.74
CA PHE A 226 -2.85 2.47 -17.79
C PHE A 226 -3.66 1.21 -18.12
N ALA A 227 -4.87 1.42 -18.63
CA ALA A 227 -5.76 0.33 -19.02
C ALA A 227 -6.70 0.78 -20.15
N ASP A 228 -7.33 -0.18 -20.78
CA ASP A 228 -8.49 0.04 -21.66
C ASP A 228 -9.73 -0.59 -21.03
N VAL A 229 -10.91 -0.20 -21.53
CA VAL A 229 -12.17 -0.70 -21.05
C VAL A 229 -13.13 -0.98 -22.22
N VAL A 230 -13.80 -2.13 -22.18
CA VAL A 230 -14.81 -2.51 -23.16
C VAL A 230 -16.07 -3.03 -22.47
N ALA A 231 -17.21 -2.78 -23.09
CA ALA A 231 -18.45 -3.38 -22.65
C ALA A 231 -18.35 -4.90 -22.80
N VAL A 232 -18.76 -5.65 -21.76
CA VAL A 232 -18.99 -7.08 -21.88
C VAL A 232 -20.43 -7.25 -22.35
N ASN A 233 -20.60 -7.61 -23.62
CA ASN A 233 -21.91 -7.98 -24.14
C ASN A 233 -22.34 -9.27 -23.43
N GLY A 234 -23.14 -9.11 -22.37
CA GLY A 234 -23.76 -10.24 -21.71
C GLY A 234 -24.77 -10.84 -22.63
N GLY A 235 -24.52 -12.04 -23.10
CA GLY A 235 -25.60 -12.94 -23.41
C GLY A 235 -26.41 -13.08 -22.13
N LEU A 236 -27.66 -12.72 -22.16
CA LEU A 236 -28.64 -13.05 -21.14
C LEU A 236 -28.58 -14.56 -20.89
N ALA A 237 -28.13 -14.96 -19.72
CA ALA A 237 -28.36 -16.28 -19.18
C ALA A 237 -29.13 -16.09 -17.87
#